data_405e26cb5140da9c51b32f607a838181
#
_entry.id   405e26cb5140da9c51b32f607a838181
#
_cell.length_a   1.000
_cell.length_b   1.000
_cell.length_c   1.000
_cell.angle_alpha   90.00
_cell.angle_beta   90.00
_cell.angle_gamma   90.00
#
_symmetry.space_group_name_H-M   'P 1'
#
loop_
_entity.id
_entity.type
_entity.pdbx_description
1 polymer ?
#
loop_
_entity_poly.entity_id
_entity_poly.type
_entity_poly.pdbx_seq_one_letter_code
_entity_poly.pdbx_strand_id
1 'polypeptide(L)'
;MIRIIKIGGKLIENDAVLNGLCDELSACYRDSVLVHGGGSMAGQLSARLGIRTRMIDGRRITGRESLEVAVMAYAGWANKKLVAALQVRNVNACGLSGCDQKVILAHKREVKEIDWGFVGDIDRVDTGVLAGLLHRQVMPVISPITYDGAGQLLN
;
A
#
# COMPACT_ATOMS: atom_id res chain seq x y z
N MET A 1 16.62 14.37 8.06
CA MET A 1 16.00 14.44 6.69
C MET A 1 15.07 13.24 6.54
N ILE A 2 13.78 13.45 6.25
CA ILE A 2 12.84 12.33 6.05
C ILE A 2 13.09 11.69 4.69
N ARG A 3 13.10 10.36 4.65
CA ARG A 3 13.26 9.56 3.44
C ARG A 3 11.94 8.89 3.09
N ILE A 4 11.58 8.89 1.81
CA ILE A 4 10.46 8.10 1.29
C ILE A 4 11.04 6.98 0.44
N ILE A 5 10.80 5.75 0.86
CA ILE A 5 11.29 4.54 0.19
C ILE A 5 10.10 3.85 -0.47
N LYS A 6 10.15 3.68 -1.78
CA LYS A 6 9.09 2.97 -2.52
C LYS A 6 9.59 1.63 -3.00
N ILE A 7 8.86 0.56 -2.70
CA ILE A 7 9.17 -0.79 -3.15
C ILE A 7 8.08 -1.36 -4.06
N GLY A 8 8.50 -2.15 -5.04
CA GLY A 8 7.58 -2.91 -5.90
C GLY A 8 7.01 -4.11 -5.16
N GLY A 9 5.75 -4.47 -5.45
CA GLY A 9 5.09 -5.60 -4.79
C GLY A 9 5.77 -6.96 -5.01
N LYS A 10 6.47 -7.15 -6.13
CA LYS A 10 7.21 -8.39 -6.41
C LYS A 10 8.31 -8.69 -5.37
N LEU A 11 8.89 -7.65 -4.76
CA LEU A 11 9.91 -7.83 -3.72
C LEU A 11 9.31 -8.48 -2.45
N ILE A 12 8.02 -8.26 -2.19
CA ILE A 12 7.31 -8.80 -1.01
C ILE A 12 6.94 -10.29 -1.24
N GLU A 13 6.83 -10.72 -2.49
CA GLU A 13 6.41 -12.09 -2.85
C GLU A 13 7.53 -13.11 -2.61
N ASN A 14 8.79 -12.71 -2.74
CA ASN A 14 9.94 -13.57 -2.55
C ASN A 14 10.53 -13.38 -1.15
N ASP A 15 10.47 -14.42 -0.32
CA ASP A 15 10.89 -14.33 1.09
C ASP A 15 12.39 -14.02 1.24
N ALA A 16 13.25 -14.55 0.40
CA ALA A 16 14.68 -14.27 0.46
C ALA A 16 14.98 -12.79 0.14
N VAL A 17 14.34 -12.26 -0.90
CA VAL A 17 14.47 -10.86 -1.30
C VAL A 17 13.87 -9.94 -0.24
N LEU A 18 12.70 -10.29 0.30
CA LEU A 18 12.05 -9.55 1.38
C LEU A 18 12.93 -9.48 2.62
N ASN A 19 13.54 -10.60 3.00
CA ASN A 19 14.43 -10.65 4.15
C ASN A 19 15.65 -9.75 3.96
N GLY A 20 16.36 -9.84 2.83
CA GLY A 20 17.49 -8.97 2.53
C GLY A 20 17.11 -7.48 2.53
N LEU A 21 15.97 -7.14 1.92
CA LEU A 21 15.44 -5.77 1.95
C LEU A 21 15.17 -5.29 3.38
N CYS A 22 14.56 -6.12 4.22
CA CYS A 22 14.27 -5.76 5.60
C CYS A 22 15.54 -5.61 6.44
N ASP A 23 16.61 -6.37 6.14
CA ASP A 23 17.93 -6.20 6.77
C ASP A 23 18.53 -4.82 6.44
N GLU A 24 18.48 -4.40 5.16
CA GLU A 24 18.91 -3.06 4.74
C GLU A 24 18.06 -1.95 5.36
N LEU A 25 16.73 -2.11 5.37
CA LEU A 25 15.80 -1.14 5.96
C LEU A 25 16.03 -0.98 7.47
N SER A 26 16.40 -2.04 8.18
CA SER A 26 16.66 -1.99 9.62
C SER A 26 17.79 -1.03 9.97
N ALA A 27 18.77 -0.85 9.10
CA ALA A 27 19.87 0.09 9.28
C ALA A 27 19.48 1.57 9.06
N CYS A 28 18.35 1.82 8.39
CA CYS A 28 17.98 3.17 7.98
C CYS A 28 16.51 3.55 8.23
N TYR A 29 15.76 2.77 9.01
CA TYR A 29 14.31 2.96 9.18
C TYR A 29 13.93 4.27 9.88
N ARG A 30 14.81 4.78 10.72
CA ARG A 30 14.58 6.06 11.40
C ARG A 30 14.44 7.16 10.36
N ASP A 31 13.45 8.03 10.54
CA ASP A 31 13.09 9.08 9.59
C ASP A 31 12.70 8.55 8.19
N SER A 32 12.25 7.30 8.08
CA SER A 32 11.84 6.72 6.81
C SER A 32 10.35 6.37 6.77
N VAL A 33 9.69 6.68 5.66
CA VAL A 33 8.34 6.22 5.31
C VAL A 33 8.48 5.20 4.19
N LEU A 34 7.94 4.01 4.39
CA LEU A 34 7.96 2.95 3.38
C LEU A 34 6.62 2.92 2.64
N VAL A 35 6.67 3.00 1.33
CA VAL A 35 5.48 2.86 0.46
C VAL A 35 5.67 1.61 -0.38
N HIS A 36 4.68 0.73 -0.41
CA HIS A 36 4.77 -0.50 -1.20
C HIS A 36 3.66 -0.64 -2.24
N GLY A 37 3.92 -1.43 -3.27
CA GLY A 37 2.90 -1.90 -4.20
C GLY A 37 2.40 -3.28 -3.82
N GLY A 38 1.39 -3.78 -4.56
CA GLY A 38 0.82 -5.12 -4.35
C GLY A 38 1.32 -6.19 -5.33
N GLY A 39 2.05 -5.77 -6.38
CA GLY A 39 2.58 -6.70 -7.38
C GLY A 39 1.51 -7.57 -8.03
N SER A 40 1.83 -8.86 -8.21
CA SER A 40 0.92 -9.85 -8.77
C SER A 40 -0.05 -10.46 -7.75
N MET A 41 0.14 -10.21 -6.45
CA MET A 41 -0.66 -10.83 -5.38
C MET A 41 -2.17 -10.66 -5.57
N ALA A 42 -2.63 -9.44 -5.92
CA ALA A 42 -4.05 -9.22 -6.19
C ALA A 42 -4.52 -9.98 -7.45
N GLY A 43 -3.67 -10.14 -8.47
CA GLY A 43 -3.99 -10.94 -9.64
C GLY A 43 -4.12 -12.42 -9.32
N GLN A 44 -3.19 -12.96 -8.55
CA GLN A 44 -3.23 -14.35 -8.10
C GLN A 44 -4.45 -14.61 -7.21
N LEU A 45 -4.77 -13.70 -6.29
CA LEU A 45 -5.96 -13.81 -5.44
C LEU A 45 -7.25 -13.72 -6.26
N SER A 46 -7.33 -12.78 -7.24
CA SER A 46 -8.47 -12.68 -8.16
C SER A 46 -8.68 -13.99 -8.91
N ALA A 47 -7.61 -14.59 -9.46
CA ALA A 47 -7.70 -15.85 -10.19
C ALA A 47 -8.21 -17.00 -9.30
N ARG A 48 -7.74 -17.10 -8.07
CA ARG A 48 -8.21 -18.09 -7.08
C ARG A 48 -9.69 -17.93 -6.71
N LEU A 49 -10.19 -16.69 -6.71
CA LEU A 49 -11.59 -16.37 -6.41
C LEU A 49 -12.48 -16.37 -7.65
N GLY A 50 -11.95 -16.67 -8.84
CA GLY A 50 -12.70 -16.65 -10.10
C GLY A 50 -13.07 -15.24 -10.58
N ILE A 51 -12.44 -14.19 -10.02
CA ILE A 51 -12.72 -12.79 -10.35
C ILE A 51 -11.89 -12.38 -11.56
N ARG A 52 -12.55 -11.95 -12.63
CA ARG A 52 -11.88 -11.48 -13.84
C ARG A 52 -11.21 -10.13 -13.61
N THR A 53 -9.92 -10.08 -13.89
CA THR A 53 -9.13 -8.83 -13.82
C THR A 53 -8.96 -8.27 -15.22
N ARG A 54 -9.27 -7.00 -15.43
CA ARG A 54 -8.98 -6.27 -16.66
C ARG A 54 -7.82 -5.30 -16.41
N MET A 55 -6.81 -5.39 -17.28
CA MET A 55 -5.62 -4.53 -17.25
C MET A 55 -5.53 -3.73 -18.54
N ILE A 56 -5.17 -2.45 -18.44
CA ILE A 56 -4.85 -1.57 -19.57
C ILE A 56 -3.54 -0.89 -19.24
N ASP A 57 -2.54 -1.01 -20.09
CA ASP A 57 -1.20 -0.41 -19.94
C ASP A 57 -0.57 -0.63 -18.56
N GLY A 58 -0.71 -1.86 -18.04
CA GLY A 58 -0.18 -2.24 -16.73
C GLY A 58 -0.98 -1.72 -15.53
N ARG A 59 -2.09 -1.02 -15.76
CA ARG A 59 -3.00 -0.51 -14.71
C ARG A 59 -4.26 -1.35 -14.64
N ARG A 60 -4.75 -1.57 -13.42
CA ARG A 60 -5.96 -2.37 -13.16
C ARG A 60 -7.20 -1.50 -13.28
N ILE A 61 -8.16 -1.95 -14.10
CA ILE A 61 -9.54 -1.45 -13.97
C ILE A 61 -10.11 -2.08 -12.69
N THR A 62 -10.49 -1.24 -11.76
CA THR A 62 -10.83 -1.67 -10.40
C THR A 62 -12.35 -1.57 -10.18
N GLY A 63 -13.08 -2.62 -10.58
CA GLY A 63 -14.49 -2.79 -10.19
C GLY A 63 -14.61 -3.12 -8.70
N ARG A 64 -15.84 -3.25 -8.19
CA ARG A 64 -16.10 -3.51 -6.75
C ARG A 64 -15.35 -4.74 -6.24
N GLU A 65 -15.54 -5.89 -6.87
CA GLU A 65 -14.87 -7.14 -6.46
C GLU A 65 -13.34 -7.03 -6.58
N SER A 66 -12.84 -6.35 -7.62
CA SER A 66 -11.40 -6.09 -7.79
C SER A 66 -10.85 -5.17 -6.71
N LEU A 67 -11.65 -4.22 -6.20
CA LEU A 67 -11.26 -3.37 -5.07
C LEU A 67 -11.16 -4.20 -3.78
N GLU A 68 -12.13 -5.04 -3.50
CA GLU A 68 -12.11 -5.93 -2.33
C GLU A 68 -10.87 -6.81 -2.33
N VAL A 69 -10.55 -7.42 -3.49
CA VAL A 69 -9.32 -8.20 -3.67
C VAL A 69 -8.07 -7.34 -3.47
N ALA A 70 -8.05 -6.10 -3.98
CA ALA A 70 -6.92 -5.19 -3.80
C ALA A 70 -6.71 -4.85 -2.32
N VAL A 71 -7.78 -4.59 -1.59
CA VAL A 71 -7.72 -4.33 -0.13
C VAL A 71 -7.17 -5.55 0.61
N MET A 72 -7.71 -6.75 0.37
CA MET A 72 -7.23 -7.99 0.98
C MET A 72 -5.76 -8.24 0.67
N ALA A 73 -5.36 -8.09 -0.59
CA ALA A 73 -4.00 -8.38 -1.02
C ALA A 73 -3.00 -7.31 -0.56
N TYR A 74 -3.33 -6.03 -0.69
CA TYR A 74 -2.37 -4.95 -0.47
C TYR A 74 -2.36 -4.47 0.98
N ALA A 75 -3.52 -4.04 1.51
CA ALA A 75 -3.60 -3.53 2.88
C ALA A 75 -3.60 -4.67 3.92
N GLY A 76 -4.13 -5.83 3.53
CA GLY A 76 -4.09 -7.05 4.35
C GLY A 76 -2.74 -7.76 4.22
N TRP A 77 -2.63 -8.69 3.27
CA TRP A 77 -1.53 -9.65 3.24
C TRP A 77 -0.16 -9.00 3.02
N ALA A 78 0.03 -8.23 1.94
CA ALA A 78 1.32 -7.66 1.59
C ALA A 78 1.85 -6.71 2.68
N ASN A 79 0.98 -5.82 3.16
CA ASN A 79 1.33 -4.85 4.20
C ASN A 79 1.71 -5.56 5.51
N LYS A 80 0.91 -6.51 5.98
CA LYS A 80 1.17 -7.19 7.26
C LYS A 80 2.36 -8.14 7.19
N LYS A 81 2.59 -8.81 6.04
CA LYS A 81 3.79 -9.60 5.81
C LYS A 81 5.06 -8.75 5.92
N LEU A 82 5.05 -7.56 5.29
CA LEU A 82 6.16 -6.62 5.33
C LEU A 82 6.39 -6.08 6.75
N VAL A 83 5.34 -5.66 7.44
CA VAL A 83 5.41 -5.19 8.83
C VAL A 83 5.97 -6.28 9.74
N ALA A 84 5.48 -7.51 9.64
CA ALA A 84 5.98 -8.63 10.45
C ALA A 84 7.47 -8.90 10.21
N ALA A 85 7.93 -8.85 8.95
CA ALA A 85 9.33 -9.03 8.60
C ALA A 85 10.24 -7.92 9.16
N LEU A 86 9.74 -6.68 9.23
CA LEU A 86 10.43 -5.54 9.85
C LEU A 86 10.49 -5.68 11.39
N GLN A 87 9.38 -6.08 12.02
CA GLN A 87 9.31 -6.25 13.48
C GLN A 87 10.31 -7.29 13.99
N VAL A 88 10.53 -8.39 13.27
CA VAL A 88 11.56 -9.40 13.63
C VAL A 88 12.97 -8.79 13.73
N ARG A 89 13.20 -7.67 13.03
CA ARG A 89 14.46 -6.92 13.00
C ARG A 89 14.50 -5.73 13.96
N ASN A 90 13.59 -5.71 14.92
CA ASN A 90 13.42 -4.62 15.88
C ASN A 90 13.13 -3.25 15.22
N VAL A 91 12.60 -3.25 14.00
CA VAL A 91 12.05 -2.06 13.36
C VAL A 91 10.63 -1.87 13.85
N ASN A 92 10.37 -0.84 14.63
CA ASN A 92 9.02 -0.51 15.08
C ASN A 92 8.20 0.05 13.90
N ALA A 93 7.58 -0.85 13.13
CA ALA A 93 6.84 -0.53 11.92
C ALA A 93 5.33 -0.56 12.15
N CYS A 94 4.60 0.39 11.54
CA CYS A 94 3.14 0.45 11.55
C CYS A 94 2.60 0.44 10.12
N GLY A 95 1.81 -0.58 9.79
CA GLY A 95 1.18 -0.70 8.48
C GLY A 95 -0.12 0.10 8.40
N LEU A 96 -0.22 0.95 7.38
CA LEU A 96 -1.31 1.88 7.15
C LEU A 96 -1.84 1.80 5.71
N SER A 97 -3.10 2.15 5.57
CA SER A 97 -3.77 2.56 4.32
C SER A 97 -4.16 4.03 4.42
N GLY A 98 -4.57 4.64 3.35
CA GLY A 98 -4.95 6.07 3.36
C GLY A 98 -6.08 6.42 4.32
N CYS A 99 -7.02 5.50 4.58
CA CYS A 99 -8.12 5.72 5.53
C CYS A 99 -7.67 5.69 7.01
N ASP A 100 -6.54 5.04 7.32
CA ASP A 100 -6.03 4.97 8.69
C ASP A 100 -5.57 6.37 9.13
N GLN A 101 -6.14 6.88 10.21
CA GLN A 101 -5.95 8.24 10.69
C GLN A 101 -6.15 9.33 9.61
N LYS A 102 -6.88 9.01 8.52
CA LYS A 102 -7.11 9.91 7.38
C LYS A 102 -5.79 10.38 6.72
N VAL A 103 -4.77 9.50 6.70
CA VAL A 103 -3.41 9.88 6.28
C VAL A 103 -3.31 10.22 4.80
N ILE A 104 -4.14 9.62 3.93
CA ILE A 104 -4.20 9.96 2.49
C ILE A 104 -5.66 10.05 2.05
N LEU A 105 -6.08 11.26 1.70
CA LEU A 105 -7.36 11.54 1.07
C LEU A 105 -7.19 11.51 -0.46
N ALA A 106 -8.15 10.93 -1.15
CA ALA A 106 -8.18 10.85 -2.60
C ALA A 106 -9.62 11.07 -3.11
N HIS A 107 -9.78 11.43 -4.36
CA HIS A 107 -11.07 11.36 -5.04
C HIS A 107 -11.06 10.23 -6.06
N LYS A 108 -12.25 9.73 -6.41
CA LYS A 108 -12.38 8.75 -7.50
C LYS A 108 -11.92 9.40 -8.80
N ARG A 109 -11.03 8.71 -9.53
CA ARG A 109 -10.53 9.20 -10.82
C ARG A 109 -11.67 9.53 -11.77
N GLU A 110 -11.60 10.70 -12.38
CA GLU A 110 -12.58 11.13 -13.38
C GLU A 110 -12.56 10.20 -14.59
N VAL A 111 -13.76 9.90 -15.08
CA VAL A 111 -13.92 9.12 -16.32
C VAL A 111 -13.61 10.03 -17.50
N LYS A 112 -12.60 9.61 -18.29
CA LYS A 112 -12.27 10.22 -19.58
C LYS A 112 -12.53 9.21 -20.69
N GLU A 113 -11.49 8.74 -21.37
CA GLU A 113 -11.59 7.69 -22.40
C GLU A 113 -11.85 6.31 -21.77
N ILE A 114 -11.39 6.08 -20.53
CA ILE A 114 -11.50 4.82 -19.81
C ILE A 114 -12.11 5.08 -18.44
N ASP A 115 -13.13 4.32 -18.08
CA ASP A 115 -13.59 4.23 -16.70
C ASP A 115 -12.68 3.24 -15.94
N TRP A 116 -11.86 3.80 -15.05
CA TRP A 116 -10.95 3.03 -14.20
C TRP A 116 -11.63 2.40 -12.98
N GLY A 117 -12.91 2.69 -12.76
CA GLY A 117 -13.66 2.21 -11.60
C GLY A 117 -13.25 2.89 -10.30
N PHE A 118 -12.96 2.11 -9.27
CA PHE A 118 -12.57 2.60 -7.94
C PHE A 118 -11.06 2.88 -7.84
N VAL A 119 -10.54 3.63 -8.81
CA VAL A 119 -9.16 4.14 -8.76
C VAL A 119 -9.19 5.55 -8.17
N GLY A 120 -8.24 5.83 -7.25
CA GLY A 120 -8.11 7.12 -6.59
C GLY A 120 -6.99 7.97 -7.16
N ASP A 121 -7.25 9.27 -7.24
CA ASP A 121 -6.22 10.30 -7.42
C ASP A 121 -6.07 11.04 -6.09
N ILE A 122 -4.82 11.19 -5.64
CA ILE A 122 -4.52 11.73 -4.30
C ILE A 122 -4.77 13.23 -4.27
N ASP A 123 -5.59 13.68 -3.31
CA ASP A 123 -5.86 15.10 -3.05
C ASP A 123 -4.93 15.67 -1.97
N ARG A 124 -4.75 14.89 -0.90
CA ARG A 124 -4.00 15.35 0.26
C ARG A 124 -3.34 14.21 1.02
N VAL A 125 -2.15 14.47 1.53
CA VAL A 125 -1.48 13.62 2.51
C VAL A 125 -1.36 14.39 3.83
N ASP A 126 -1.80 13.79 4.93
CA ASP A 126 -1.63 14.37 6.27
C ASP A 126 -0.20 14.11 6.77
N THR A 127 0.66 15.09 6.53
CA THR A 127 2.06 15.02 6.95
C THR A 127 2.23 15.08 8.47
N GLY A 128 1.25 15.62 9.21
CA GLY A 128 1.26 15.67 10.67
C GLY A 128 1.15 14.28 11.28
N VAL A 129 0.29 13.42 10.73
CA VAL A 129 0.18 12.00 11.13
C VAL A 129 1.50 11.28 10.92
N LEU A 130 2.10 11.41 9.73
CA LEU A 130 3.36 10.75 9.42
C LEU A 130 4.50 11.27 10.31
N ALA A 131 4.60 12.57 10.50
CA ALA A 131 5.61 13.18 11.37
C ALA A 131 5.44 12.73 12.83
N GLY A 132 4.21 12.61 13.32
CA GLY A 132 3.91 12.11 14.66
C GLY A 132 4.34 10.66 14.88
N LEU A 133 4.20 9.80 13.87
CA LEU A 133 4.70 8.43 13.93
C LEU A 133 6.23 8.40 13.94
N LEU A 134 6.87 9.13 13.03
CA LEU A 134 8.33 9.21 12.95
C LEU A 134 8.95 9.76 14.24
N HIS A 135 8.34 10.79 14.85
CA HIS A 135 8.78 11.32 16.13
C HIS A 135 8.75 10.27 17.26
N ARG A 136 7.80 9.35 17.21
CA ARG A 136 7.73 8.18 18.12
C ARG A 136 8.62 7.02 17.69
N GLN A 137 9.47 7.21 16.70
CA GLN A 137 10.34 6.18 16.12
C GLN A 137 9.54 4.99 15.54
N VAL A 138 8.35 5.26 15.03
CA VAL A 138 7.52 4.30 14.30
C VAL A 138 7.69 4.55 12.82
N MET A 139 8.11 3.54 12.07
CA MET A 139 8.20 3.58 10.61
C MET A 139 6.82 3.36 9.98
N PRO A 140 6.21 4.35 9.29
CA PRO A 140 4.98 4.12 8.56
C PRO A 140 5.23 3.24 7.34
N VAL A 141 4.40 2.22 7.15
CA VAL A 141 4.41 1.31 5.99
C VAL A 141 3.08 1.46 5.26
N ILE A 142 3.09 2.18 4.15
CA ILE A 142 1.89 2.64 3.45
C ILE A 142 1.54 1.69 2.31
N SER A 143 0.33 1.15 2.34
CA SER A 143 -0.26 0.39 1.23
C SER A 143 -0.92 1.31 0.19
N PRO A 144 -1.08 0.85 -1.08
CA PRO A 144 -1.68 1.67 -2.14
C PRO A 144 -3.22 1.68 -2.08
N ILE A 145 -3.80 1.68 -0.89
CA ILE A 145 -5.25 1.83 -0.69
C ILE A 145 -5.51 3.18 -0.03
N THR A 146 -6.36 3.96 -0.65
CA THR A 146 -6.78 5.28 -0.19
C THR A 146 -8.30 5.32 0.05
N TYR A 147 -8.86 6.47 0.34
CA TYR A 147 -10.30 6.65 0.50
C TYR A 147 -10.73 8.08 0.16
N ASP A 148 -12.04 8.27 -0.08
CA ASP A 148 -12.59 9.55 -0.54
C ASP A 148 -13.06 10.50 0.58
N GLY A 149 -12.87 10.11 1.83
CA GLY A 149 -13.37 10.87 3.00
C GLY A 149 -14.83 10.62 3.35
N ALA A 150 -15.61 10.00 2.45
CA ALA A 150 -17.01 9.66 2.63
C ALA A 150 -17.25 8.17 2.90
N GLY A 151 -16.17 7.38 2.97
CA GLY A 151 -16.20 5.95 3.31
C GLY A 151 -15.93 5.02 2.14
N GLN A 152 -15.76 5.52 0.93
CA GLN A 152 -15.40 4.70 -0.24
C GLN A 152 -13.88 4.51 -0.29
N LEU A 153 -13.43 3.25 -0.24
CA LEU A 153 -12.03 2.91 -0.49
C LEU A 153 -11.70 3.02 -1.98
N LEU A 154 -10.46 3.38 -2.27
CA LEU A 154 -9.93 3.56 -3.63
C LEU A 154 -8.55 2.90 -3.74
N ASN A 155 -8.23 2.43 -4.97
CA ASN A 155 -6.97 1.76 -5.29
C ASN A 155 -6.06 2.68 -6.10
#